data_3420fe36544e09884c73c0cb90743dc9
#
_entry.id   3420fe36544e09884c73c0cb90743dc9
#
_cell.length_a   1.000
_cell.length_b   1.000
_cell.length_c   1.000
_cell.angle_alpha   90.00
_cell.angle_beta   90.00
_cell.angle_gamma   90.00
#
_symmetry.space_group_name_H-M   'P 1'
#
loop_
_entity.id
_entity.type
_entity.pdbx_description
1 polymer ?
#
loop_
_entity_poly.entity_id
_entity_poly.type
_entity_poly.pdbx_seq_one_letter_code
_entity_poly.pdbx_strand_id
1 'polypeptide(L)'
;MSAGSGASTTKDDWRQRFQSIWHVDTEYREDANHLPIPICLHARDEVSGRTLSLWRDELLTSTRLPFDNGPDDAMVAFASNAELQSFLSLGLPFPTNVLDPYVENIVAINGNTAVWPPADEKKRKGRPGLLDALKLHGLPARSQEHKDRMRDMILENEDYTPEQRLEIQEYNKEDVDDTIVLGGALSIDSIDHALFRGRYMAAVARMERVGLPVDGEFFLDELAPNWDAIRLHYIQRDDEFHLYDGVNFVEERLWNLIEAKGWDWPLTPTGRYQLKIATIGRQATRYPELKSLARLRDQIAELRINKLINTIGPDGFSRCPLLPYWTITGRNQPSAKDKMFLPSLPKWLQGGLKPPLGMALVELDYVAEEFAIVAGRSGDPDMIADYGKGDVHWQYAIRAGLAAPGAAVDDHIRDLCKILVHGSNYGITPYGIAARAKKSLDWAREMRARWWSTYPVCHQWLGDVVTQARFDEEIRSPFGWRLIVTADTKTRTLMNFTAQAGGADVMQLVSIVATECGITIAAPVHDAFWILAPLDELDTTIARMSEIMTEAGRLVAGIPIRVKVEAVVRWPQCLGDVRKPDAKGQAMWCEVRELVRNGGLQKVVHG
;
A
#
# COMPACT_ATOMS: atom_id res chain seq x y z
N MET A 1 36.53 39.78 16.87
CA MET A 1 35.54 40.76 16.42
C MET A 1 35.37 40.59 14.94
N SER A 2 34.33 39.97 14.49
CA SER A 2 33.55 40.24 13.28
C SER A 2 32.37 39.25 13.28
N ALA A 3 31.21 39.79 13.54
CA ALA A 3 29.96 39.08 13.48
C ALA A 3 29.67 38.72 12.01
N GLY A 4 29.67 37.45 11.70
CA GLY A 4 29.13 36.91 10.45
C GLY A 4 27.61 36.94 10.50
N SER A 5 27.02 37.87 9.75
CA SER A 5 25.59 37.96 9.48
C SER A 5 25.11 36.65 8.86
N GLY A 6 24.28 35.89 9.60
CA GLY A 6 23.51 34.80 9.04
C GLY A 6 22.61 35.35 7.94
N ALA A 7 22.93 35.05 6.71
CA ALA A 7 22.03 35.25 5.58
C ALA A 7 20.79 34.36 5.79
N SER A 8 19.68 34.98 6.16
CA SER A 8 18.35 34.40 5.97
C SER A 8 18.19 34.15 4.47
N THR A 9 18.38 32.95 4.04
CA THR A 9 17.93 32.53 2.71
C THR A 9 16.41 32.66 2.73
N THR A 10 15.89 33.72 2.09
CA THR A 10 14.48 33.81 1.74
C THR A 10 14.16 32.52 0.97
N LYS A 11 13.29 31.66 1.54
CA LYS A 11 12.75 30.52 0.81
C LYS A 11 12.15 31.09 -0.47
N ASP A 12 12.64 30.66 -1.63
CA ASP A 12 12.03 31.04 -2.91
C ASP A 12 10.55 30.68 -2.85
N ASP A 13 9.72 31.67 -3.09
CA ASP A 13 8.28 31.44 -3.16
C ASP A 13 8.00 30.65 -4.44
N TRP A 14 7.73 29.34 -4.30
CA TRP A 14 7.47 28.42 -5.40
C TRP A 14 6.36 28.90 -6.33
N ARG A 15 5.47 29.78 -5.86
CA ARG A 15 4.37 30.36 -6.64
C ARG A 15 4.88 31.16 -7.82
N GLN A 16 6.04 31.79 -7.69
CA GLN A 16 6.66 32.58 -8.77
C GLN A 16 7.10 31.73 -9.96
N ARG A 17 7.12 30.40 -9.84
CA ARG A 17 7.42 29.47 -10.94
C ARG A 17 6.27 29.37 -11.95
N PHE A 18 5.05 29.75 -11.59
CA PHE A 18 3.86 29.51 -12.39
C PHE A 18 3.17 30.81 -12.79
N GLN A 19 2.62 30.83 -14.00
CA GLN A 19 1.83 31.94 -14.54
C GLN A 19 0.40 31.91 -14.01
N SER A 20 -0.16 30.70 -13.81
CA SER A 20 -1.44 30.49 -13.15
C SER A 20 -1.35 29.35 -12.14
N ILE A 21 -2.12 29.44 -11.07
CA ILE A 21 -2.19 28.43 -10.01
C ILE A 21 -3.66 28.16 -9.73
N TRP A 22 -4.18 27.11 -10.34
CA TRP A 22 -5.57 26.74 -10.25
C TRP A 22 -5.84 25.78 -9.11
N HIS A 23 -6.52 26.25 -8.07
CA HIS A 23 -7.09 25.41 -7.04
C HIS A 23 -8.39 24.80 -7.56
N VAL A 24 -8.49 23.48 -7.53
CA VAL A 24 -9.57 22.71 -8.16
C VAL A 24 -10.13 21.71 -7.18
N ASP A 25 -11.45 21.59 -7.16
CA ASP A 25 -12.17 20.54 -6.46
C ASP A 25 -13.31 20.01 -7.33
N THR A 26 -13.61 18.72 -7.22
CA THR A 26 -14.67 18.04 -7.94
C THR A 26 -15.55 17.24 -7.02
N GLU A 27 -16.86 17.43 -7.10
CA GLU A 27 -17.80 16.54 -6.44
C GLU A 27 -18.19 15.40 -7.38
N TYR A 28 -18.22 14.19 -6.84
CA TYR A 28 -18.55 12.98 -7.60
C TYR A 28 -19.22 11.92 -6.75
N ARG A 29 -19.86 10.96 -7.39
CA ARG A 29 -20.30 9.69 -6.81
C ARG A 29 -19.64 8.53 -7.55
N GLU A 30 -19.63 7.34 -6.99
CA GLU A 30 -19.12 6.14 -7.68
C GLU A 30 -20.26 5.48 -8.49
N ASP A 31 -19.92 4.94 -9.67
CA ASP A 31 -20.79 4.01 -10.40
C ASP A 31 -20.67 2.58 -9.84
N ALA A 32 -21.38 1.65 -10.48
CA ALA A 32 -21.33 0.23 -10.09
C ALA A 32 -19.92 -0.41 -10.27
N ASN A 33 -19.06 0.19 -11.08
CA ASN A 33 -17.68 -0.25 -11.29
C ASN A 33 -16.70 0.44 -10.34
N HIS A 34 -17.17 1.21 -9.37
CA HIS A 34 -16.36 2.03 -8.45
C HIS A 34 -15.55 3.11 -9.18
N LEU A 35 -16.06 3.61 -10.30
CA LEU A 35 -15.48 4.72 -11.04
C LEU A 35 -16.25 6.01 -10.75
N PRO A 36 -15.56 7.16 -10.65
CA PRO A 36 -16.24 8.42 -10.33
C PRO A 36 -17.15 8.86 -11.47
N ILE A 37 -18.35 9.32 -11.11
CA ILE A 37 -19.29 10.05 -11.95
C ILE A 37 -19.24 11.51 -11.48
N PRO A 38 -18.52 12.40 -12.18
CA PRO A 38 -18.41 13.80 -11.79
C PRO A 38 -19.77 14.51 -11.81
N ILE A 39 -20.02 15.35 -10.81
CA ILE A 39 -21.25 16.11 -10.60
C ILE A 39 -21.02 17.58 -10.90
N CYS A 40 -20.00 18.17 -10.28
CA CYS A 40 -19.58 19.54 -10.56
C CYS A 40 -18.08 19.69 -10.36
N LEU A 41 -17.56 20.81 -10.87
CA LEU A 41 -16.18 21.25 -10.68
C LEU A 41 -16.19 22.73 -10.32
N HIS A 42 -15.46 23.11 -9.30
CA HIS A 42 -15.08 24.49 -9.04
C HIS A 42 -13.58 24.66 -9.17
N ALA A 43 -13.16 25.77 -9.76
CA ALA A 43 -11.76 26.13 -9.84
C ALA A 43 -11.55 27.64 -9.64
N ARG A 44 -10.43 28.00 -8.99
CA ARG A 44 -10.02 29.37 -8.75
C ARG A 44 -8.51 29.52 -8.98
N ASP A 45 -8.15 30.46 -9.84
CA ASP A 45 -6.76 30.85 -10.05
C ASP A 45 -6.30 31.80 -8.96
N GLU A 46 -5.30 31.38 -8.19
CA GLU A 46 -4.73 32.18 -7.07
C GLU A 46 -4.05 33.47 -7.57
N VAL A 47 -3.50 33.45 -8.80
CA VAL A 47 -2.73 34.57 -9.36
C VAL A 47 -3.65 35.66 -9.89
N SER A 48 -4.62 35.34 -10.73
CA SER A 48 -5.52 36.32 -11.38
C SER A 48 -6.83 36.53 -10.64
N GLY A 49 -7.19 35.64 -9.72
CA GLY A 49 -8.49 35.64 -9.05
C GLY A 49 -9.64 35.15 -9.93
N ARG A 50 -9.38 34.67 -11.16
CA ARG A 50 -10.42 34.09 -12.02
C ARG A 50 -11.03 32.86 -11.35
N THR A 51 -12.36 32.71 -11.48
CA THR A 51 -13.12 31.56 -10.97
C THR A 51 -13.95 30.95 -12.07
N LEU A 52 -14.22 29.67 -11.96
CA LEU A 52 -15.17 28.95 -12.79
C LEU A 52 -15.91 27.89 -11.95
N SER A 53 -17.18 27.69 -12.28
CA SER A 53 -18.00 26.60 -11.71
C SER A 53 -18.74 25.94 -12.86
N LEU A 54 -18.57 24.64 -13.01
CA LEU A 54 -19.20 23.87 -14.06
C LEU A 54 -20.04 22.75 -13.43
N TRP A 55 -21.24 22.58 -13.95
CA TRP A 55 -22.09 21.46 -13.61
C TRP A 55 -21.87 20.28 -14.57
N ARG A 56 -22.39 19.10 -14.22
CA ARG A 56 -22.22 17.85 -14.97
C ARG A 56 -22.48 18.00 -16.47
N ASP A 57 -23.55 18.70 -16.86
CA ASP A 57 -23.94 18.85 -18.27
C ASP A 57 -22.87 19.61 -19.06
N GLU A 58 -22.22 20.60 -18.45
CA GLU A 58 -21.14 21.39 -19.05
C GLU A 58 -19.84 20.58 -19.07
N LEU A 59 -19.55 19.83 -17.99
CA LEU A 59 -18.37 18.97 -17.90
C LEU A 59 -18.37 17.87 -18.96
N LEU A 60 -19.52 17.23 -19.20
CA LEU A 60 -19.66 16.15 -20.21
C LEU A 60 -19.46 16.63 -21.65
N THR A 61 -19.61 17.92 -21.91
CA THR A 61 -19.35 18.53 -23.24
C THR A 61 -17.94 19.06 -23.41
N SER A 62 -17.15 19.07 -22.31
CA SER A 62 -15.78 19.58 -22.31
C SER A 62 -14.83 18.59 -23.00
N THR A 63 -14.03 19.06 -23.94
CA THR A 63 -12.99 18.27 -24.62
C THR A 63 -11.57 18.61 -24.16
N ARG A 64 -11.42 19.57 -23.25
CA ARG A 64 -10.17 20.04 -22.67
C ARG A 64 -10.44 20.47 -21.22
N LEU A 65 -9.39 20.55 -20.43
CA LEU A 65 -9.50 21.13 -19.10
C LEU A 65 -10.03 22.58 -19.19
N PRO A 66 -10.95 22.98 -18.32
CA PRO A 66 -11.59 24.31 -18.39
C PRO A 66 -10.71 25.43 -17.84
N PHE A 67 -9.48 25.14 -17.44
CA PHE A 67 -8.50 26.08 -16.90
C PHE A 67 -7.13 25.90 -17.57
N ASP A 68 -6.25 26.88 -17.38
CA ASP A 68 -4.89 26.84 -17.94
C ASP A 68 -4.07 25.72 -17.30
N ASN A 69 -3.37 24.91 -18.10
CA ASN A 69 -2.74 23.66 -17.66
C ASN A 69 -1.43 23.33 -18.42
N GLY A 70 -0.76 24.34 -18.95
CA GLY A 70 0.52 24.22 -19.65
C GLY A 70 1.71 23.99 -18.74
N PRO A 71 2.94 24.03 -19.28
CA PRO A 71 4.17 23.83 -18.50
C PRO A 71 4.41 24.89 -17.42
N ASP A 72 3.89 26.09 -17.62
CA ASP A 72 4.01 27.23 -16.73
C ASP A 72 2.79 27.42 -15.81
N ASP A 73 1.86 26.47 -15.82
CA ASP A 73 0.65 26.49 -15.00
C ASP A 73 0.67 25.34 -14.00
N ALA A 74 0.02 25.51 -12.85
CA ALA A 74 -0.13 24.46 -11.85
C ALA A 74 -1.59 24.25 -11.47
N MET A 75 -1.98 22.97 -11.31
CA MET A 75 -3.20 22.57 -10.59
C MET A 75 -2.86 22.22 -9.15
N VAL A 76 -3.65 22.74 -8.23
CA VAL A 76 -3.59 22.42 -6.80
C VAL A 76 -4.90 21.78 -6.39
N ALA A 77 -4.86 20.56 -5.84
CA ALA A 77 -6.05 19.87 -5.35
C ALA A 77 -5.72 19.01 -4.12
N PHE A 78 -6.63 18.96 -3.14
CA PHE A 78 -6.43 18.19 -1.91
C PHE A 78 -6.80 16.73 -2.13
N ALA A 79 -5.82 15.81 -2.04
CA ALA A 79 -5.95 14.41 -2.43
C ALA A 79 -6.27 14.27 -3.94
N SER A 80 -5.48 14.92 -4.75
CA SER A 80 -5.66 15.19 -6.19
C SER A 80 -5.94 13.96 -7.08
N ASN A 81 -5.69 12.73 -6.59
CA ASN A 81 -6.07 11.52 -7.32
C ASN A 81 -7.60 11.43 -7.56
N ALA A 82 -8.43 12.07 -6.75
CA ALA A 82 -9.88 12.10 -6.90
C ALA A 82 -10.29 12.96 -8.13
N GLU A 83 -9.77 14.20 -8.21
CA GLU A 83 -9.98 15.09 -9.35
C GLU A 83 -9.45 14.49 -10.64
N LEU A 84 -8.25 13.89 -10.58
CA LEU A 84 -7.62 13.25 -11.72
C LEU A 84 -8.41 12.03 -12.21
N GLN A 85 -9.00 11.24 -11.32
CA GLN A 85 -9.93 10.18 -11.71
C GLN A 85 -11.21 10.73 -12.35
N SER A 86 -11.73 11.86 -11.85
CA SER A 86 -12.85 12.56 -12.46
C SER A 86 -12.53 13.02 -13.89
N PHE A 87 -11.33 13.56 -14.11
CA PHE A 87 -10.85 13.91 -15.46
C PHE A 87 -10.76 12.69 -16.39
N LEU A 88 -10.26 11.55 -15.89
CA LEU A 88 -10.26 10.30 -16.67
C LEU A 88 -11.68 9.86 -17.04
N SER A 89 -12.66 10.02 -16.14
CA SER A 89 -14.06 9.68 -16.44
C SER A 89 -14.68 10.60 -17.49
N LEU A 90 -14.23 11.84 -17.56
CA LEU A 90 -14.64 12.81 -18.58
C LEU A 90 -13.83 12.70 -19.89
N GLY A 91 -12.81 11.85 -19.96
CA GLY A 91 -11.92 11.75 -21.11
C GLY A 91 -10.98 12.96 -21.27
N LEU A 92 -10.77 13.73 -20.19
CA LEU A 92 -9.92 14.92 -20.20
C LEU A 92 -8.45 14.56 -19.94
N PRO A 93 -7.49 15.34 -20.49
CA PRO A 93 -6.07 15.15 -20.20
C PRO A 93 -5.75 15.51 -18.74
N PHE A 94 -4.61 15.05 -18.25
CA PHE A 94 -4.09 15.51 -16.96
C PHE A 94 -3.36 16.86 -17.10
N PRO A 95 -3.41 17.71 -16.04
CA PRO A 95 -2.56 18.89 -15.96
C PRO A 95 -1.06 18.50 -15.97
N THR A 96 -0.23 19.39 -16.52
CA THR A 96 1.23 19.18 -16.59
C THR A 96 1.85 19.16 -15.19
N ASN A 97 1.47 20.12 -14.35
CA ASN A 97 1.97 20.25 -12.99
C ASN A 97 0.83 20.09 -11.98
N VAL A 98 0.96 19.15 -11.09
CA VAL A 98 0.02 18.88 -9.99
C VAL A 98 0.72 19.08 -8.67
N LEU A 99 0.13 19.87 -7.79
CA LEU A 99 0.54 20.04 -6.40
C LEU A 99 -0.58 19.56 -5.49
N ASP A 100 -0.24 18.80 -4.47
CA ASP A 100 -1.22 18.17 -3.59
C ASP A 100 -1.03 18.58 -2.13
N PRO A 101 -1.85 19.53 -1.61
CA PRO A 101 -1.77 19.95 -0.21
C PRO A 101 -1.99 18.84 0.81
N TYR A 102 -2.72 17.76 0.47
CA TYR A 102 -2.81 16.59 1.34
C TYR A 102 -1.45 15.94 1.54
N VAL A 103 -0.69 15.73 0.46
CA VAL A 103 0.63 15.09 0.53
C VAL A 103 1.63 16.00 1.22
N GLU A 104 1.63 17.31 0.89
CA GLU A 104 2.54 18.28 1.51
C GLU A 104 2.25 18.46 3.00
N ASN A 105 0.99 18.43 3.42
CA ASN A 105 0.62 18.41 4.84
C ASN A 105 1.17 17.17 5.55
N ILE A 106 1.10 15.98 4.92
CA ILE A 106 1.68 14.77 5.50
C ILE A 106 3.21 14.92 5.62
N VAL A 107 3.89 15.41 4.60
CA VAL A 107 5.35 15.68 4.66
C VAL A 107 5.69 16.61 5.83
N ALA A 108 4.87 17.63 6.07
CA ALA A 108 5.08 18.60 7.15
C ALA A 108 4.95 17.99 8.55
N ILE A 109 4.09 16.97 8.74
CA ILE A 109 3.77 16.40 10.07
C ILE A 109 4.27 14.98 10.30
N ASN A 110 4.80 14.29 9.26
CA ASN A 110 5.15 12.88 9.32
C ASN A 110 6.16 12.56 10.42
N GLY A 111 5.80 11.71 11.37
CA GLY A 111 6.61 11.36 12.53
C GLY A 111 6.44 12.28 13.74
N ASN A 112 5.77 13.43 13.62
CA ASN A 112 5.48 14.29 14.75
C ASN A 112 4.28 13.78 15.55
N THR A 113 4.56 12.94 16.55
CA THR A 113 3.53 12.29 17.38
C THR A 113 2.80 13.26 18.31
N ALA A 114 3.34 14.44 18.54
CA ALA A 114 2.69 15.50 19.34
C ALA A 114 1.58 16.19 18.53
N VAL A 115 1.79 16.36 17.22
CA VAL A 115 0.84 17.00 16.31
C VAL A 115 -0.16 15.99 15.76
N TRP A 116 0.33 14.82 15.35
CA TRP A 116 -0.50 13.72 14.83
C TRP A 116 -0.10 12.41 15.53
N PRO A 117 -0.75 12.08 16.66
CA PRO A 117 -0.38 10.91 17.43
C PRO A 117 -0.55 9.62 16.62
N PRO A 118 0.33 8.61 16.82
CA PRO A 118 0.14 7.31 16.24
C PRO A 118 -1.23 6.78 16.66
N ALA A 119 -1.93 6.15 15.73
CA ALA A 119 -3.20 5.55 16.02
C ALA A 119 -3.06 4.59 17.21
N ASP A 120 -3.80 4.83 18.28
CA ASP A 120 -4.06 3.81 19.28
C ASP A 120 -4.65 2.60 18.54
N GLU A 121 -4.16 1.37 18.80
CA GLU A 121 -4.57 0.15 18.08
C GLU A 121 -6.10 -0.04 18.02
N LYS A 122 -6.84 0.64 18.89
CA LYS A 122 -8.31 0.58 18.97
C LYS A 122 -9.03 1.78 18.32
N LYS A 123 -8.34 2.87 18.03
CA LYS A 123 -8.91 4.08 17.40
C LYS A 123 -7.93 4.62 16.36
N ARG A 124 -7.77 3.93 15.24
CA ARG A 124 -7.00 4.47 14.12
C ARG A 124 -7.68 5.75 13.63
N LYS A 125 -7.13 6.90 14.03
CA LYS A 125 -7.31 8.11 13.25
C LYS A 125 -6.55 7.89 11.95
N GLY A 126 -7.24 7.99 10.82
CA GLY A 126 -6.63 7.99 9.50
C GLY A 126 -5.63 9.14 9.31
N ARG A 127 -5.13 9.31 8.11
CA ARG A 127 -4.42 10.54 7.74
C ARG A 127 -5.40 11.72 7.81
N PRO A 128 -4.93 12.95 8.14
CA PRO A 128 -5.80 14.11 8.29
C PRO A 128 -6.48 14.46 6.96
N GLY A 129 -7.81 14.59 6.97
CA GLY A 129 -8.56 15.18 5.87
C GLY A 129 -8.38 16.71 5.85
N LEU A 130 -9.01 17.39 4.87
CA LEU A 130 -8.85 18.84 4.69
C LEU A 130 -9.16 19.64 5.97
N LEU A 131 -10.30 19.35 6.62
CA LEU A 131 -10.69 20.04 7.87
C LEU A 131 -9.72 19.75 9.04
N ASP A 132 -9.18 18.53 9.12
CA ASP A 132 -8.17 18.20 10.12
C ASP A 132 -6.85 18.92 9.83
N ALA A 133 -6.44 18.98 8.55
CA ALA A 133 -5.24 19.70 8.13
C ALA A 133 -5.34 21.19 8.48
N LEU A 134 -6.44 21.84 8.19
CA LEU A 134 -6.68 23.25 8.58
C LEU A 134 -6.52 23.43 10.08
N LYS A 135 -7.17 22.61 10.90
CA LYS A 135 -7.07 22.65 12.37
C LYS A 135 -5.64 22.44 12.87
N LEU A 136 -4.87 21.53 12.25
CA LEU A 136 -3.47 21.28 12.61
C LEU A 136 -2.59 22.50 12.39
N HIS A 137 -2.91 23.33 11.40
CA HIS A 137 -2.21 24.59 11.11
C HIS A 137 -2.83 25.81 11.82
N GLY A 138 -3.79 25.61 12.73
CA GLY A 138 -4.45 26.70 13.45
C GLY A 138 -5.34 27.59 12.58
N LEU A 139 -5.81 27.07 11.44
CA LEU A 139 -6.64 27.77 10.48
C LEU A 139 -8.13 27.56 10.76
N PRO A 140 -9.00 28.50 10.36
CA PRO A 140 -10.45 28.28 10.40
C PRO A 140 -10.83 27.03 9.64
N ALA A 141 -11.75 26.24 10.18
CA ALA A 141 -12.27 25.04 9.54
C ALA A 141 -13.77 24.94 9.77
N ARG A 142 -14.50 24.54 8.73
CA ARG A 142 -15.94 24.26 8.82
C ARG A 142 -16.24 23.11 9.78
N SER A 143 -17.50 22.91 10.10
CA SER A 143 -17.92 21.81 10.96
C SER A 143 -17.90 20.47 10.20
N GLN A 144 -17.56 19.39 10.91
CA GLN A 144 -17.65 18.04 10.36
C GLN A 144 -19.09 17.65 10.00
N GLU A 145 -20.07 18.12 10.76
CA GLU A 145 -21.47 17.90 10.52
C GLU A 145 -21.93 18.47 9.15
N HIS A 146 -21.47 19.69 8.81
CA HIS A 146 -21.75 20.27 7.49
C HIS A 146 -21.17 19.40 6.38
N LYS A 147 -19.91 18.97 6.50
CA LYS A 147 -19.26 18.11 5.51
C LYS A 147 -19.97 16.75 5.36
N ASP A 148 -20.36 16.13 6.45
CA ASP A 148 -21.06 14.84 6.42
C ASP A 148 -22.45 14.98 5.76
N ARG A 149 -23.21 16.04 6.06
CA ARG A 149 -24.49 16.34 5.42
C ARG A 149 -24.37 16.54 3.91
N MET A 150 -23.35 17.29 3.47
CA MET A 150 -23.13 17.52 2.03
C MET A 150 -22.74 16.24 1.31
N ARG A 151 -21.82 15.47 1.89
CA ARG A 151 -21.44 14.16 1.36
C ARG A 151 -22.64 13.22 1.23
N ASP A 152 -23.48 13.12 2.26
CA ASP A 152 -24.67 12.26 2.24
C ASP A 152 -25.65 12.72 1.18
N MET A 153 -25.87 14.05 1.01
CA MET A 153 -26.69 14.62 -0.07
C MET A 153 -26.16 14.22 -1.45
N ILE A 154 -24.84 14.26 -1.65
CA ILE A 154 -24.18 13.93 -2.93
C ILE A 154 -24.30 12.43 -3.24
N LEU A 155 -24.09 11.56 -2.23
CA LEU A 155 -24.04 10.11 -2.42
C LEU A 155 -25.43 9.46 -2.51
N GLU A 156 -26.44 9.99 -1.82
CA GLU A 156 -27.77 9.40 -1.74
C GLU A 156 -28.69 9.79 -2.91
N ASN A 157 -28.30 10.78 -3.74
CA ASN A 157 -29.13 11.26 -4.83
C ASN A 157 -28.48 10.99 -6.19
N GLU A 158 -29.30 10.64 -7.18
CA GLU A 158 -28.88 10.56 -8.60
C GLU A 158 -29.13 11.85 -9.36
N ASP A 159 -30.26 12.51 -9.05
CA ASP A 159 -30.66 13.80 -9.57
C ASP A 159 -30.81 14.81 -8.44
N TYR A 160 -30.60 16.09 -8.76
CA TYR A 160 -30.58 17.17 -7.79
C TYR A 160 -31.56 18.27 -8.17
N THR A 161 -32.34 18.78 -7.19
CA THR A 161 -33.16 19.97 -7.40
C THR A 161 -32.28 21.21 -7.68
N PRO A 162 -32.85 22.29 -8.24
CA PRO A 162 -32.08 23.52 -8.45
C PRO A 162 -31.44 24.07 -7.16
N GLU A 163 -32.14 23.95 -6.04
CA GLU A 163 -31.66 24.37 -4.71
C GLU A 163 -30.48 23.50 -4.26
N GLN A 164 -30.59 22.18 -4.39
CA GLN A 164 -29.50 21.25 -4.07
C GLN A 164 -28.26 21.49 -4.96
N ARG A 165 -28.46 21.79 -6.25
CA ARG A 165 -27.35 22.14 -7.14
C ARG A 165 -26.58 23.36 -6.67
N LEU A 166 -27.29 24.41 -6.25
CA LEU A 166 -26.65 25.62 -5.71
C LEU A 166 -25.89 25.32 -4.42
N GLU A 167 -26.47 24.51 -3.54
CA GLU A 167 -25.84 24.12 -2.27
C GLU A 167 -24.57 23.29 -2.51
N ILE A 168 -24.60 22.33 -3.44
CA ILE A 168 -23.42 21.52 -3.82
C ILE A 168 -22.34 22.40 -4.47
N GLN A 169 -22.70 23.33 -5.34
CA GLN A 169 -21.72 24.24 -5.96
C GLN A 169 -21.08 25.18 -4.94
N GLU A 170 -21.83 25.70 -3.96
CA GLU A 170 -21.25 26.52 -2.90
C GLU A 170 -20.33 25.70 -2.00
N TYR A 171 -20.72 24.45 -1.67
CA TYR A 171 -19.89 23.54 -0.91
C TYR A 171 -18.56 23.21 -1.64
N ASN A 172 -18.62 22.93 -2.95
CA ASN A 172 -17.46 22.68 -3.79
C ASN A 172 -16.52 23.89 -3.84
N LYS A 173 -17.09 25.12 -3.93
CA LYS A 173 -16.32 26.37 -3.84
C LYS A 173 -15.66 26.55 -2.46
N GLU A 174 -16.34 26.21 -1.38
CA GLU A 174 -15.80 26.26 -0.01
C GLU A 174 -14.59 25.31 0.14
N ASP A 175 -14.61 24.11 -0.46
CA ASP A 175 -13.47 23.19 -0.44
C ASP A 175 -12.26 23.73 -1.21
N VAL A 176 -12.49 24.44 -2.33
CA VAL A 176 -11.44 25.19 -3.05
C VAL A 176 -10.86 26.32 -2.18
N ASP A 177 -11.71 27.14 -1.57
CA ASP A 177 -11.25 28.25 -0.70
C ASP A 177 -10.46 27.71 0.51
N ASP A 178 -10.90 26.62 1.12
CA ASP A 178 -10.18 25.92 2.21
C ASP A 178 -8.80 25.39 1.73
N THR A 179 -8.73 24.88 0.50
CA THR A 179 -7.48 24.40 -0.10
C THR A 179 -6.50 25.53 -0.37
N ILE A 180 -6.97 26.72 -0.78
CA ILE A 180 -6.14 27.95 -0.91
C ILE A 180 -5.57 28.36 0.46
N VAL A 181 -6.44 28.41 1.48
CA VAL A 181 -6.03 28.78 2.84
C VAL A 181 -4.98 27.82 3.40
N LEU A 182 -5.19 26.51 3.23
CA LEU A 182 -4.22 25.48 3.63
C LEU A 182 -2.90 25.62 2.85
N GLY A 183 -2.97 25.77 1.52
CA GLY A 183 -1.80 25.95 0.66
C GLY A 183 -0.94 27.16 1.03
N GLY A 184 -1.58 28.23 1.54
CA GLY A 184 -0.91 29.42 2.07
C GLY A 184 -0.12 29.15 3.36
N ALA A 185 -0.54 28.21 4.18
CA ALA A 185 0.12 27.83 5.43
C ALA A 185 1.20 26.76 5.27
N LEU A 186 1.16 25.98 4.20
CA LEU A 186 2.12 24.92 3.94
C LEU A 186 3.46 25.47 3.42
N SER A 187 4.55 25.00 3.98
CA SER A 187 5.90 25.31 3.50
C SER A 187 6.37 24.17 2.59
N ILE A 188 6.53 24.45 1.31
CA ILE A 188 7.12 23.52 0.35
C ILE A 188 8.63 23.71 0.33
N ASP A 189 9.39 22.73 0.82
CA ASP A 189 10.85 22.81 0.90
C ASP A 189 11.53 22.67 -0.47
N SER A 190 10.91 21.91 -1.38
CA SER A 190 11.37 21.69 -2.74
C SER A 190 10.17 21.50 -3.68
N ILE A 191 10.01 22.44 -4.60
CA ILE A 191 8.93 22.39 -5.59
C ILE A 191 9.08 21.16 -6.51
N ASP A 192 10.30 20.77 -6.87
CA ASP A 192 10.54 19.61 -7.73
C ASP A 192 10.12 18.31 -7.05
N HIS A 193 10.35 18.19 -5.73
CA HIS A 193 9.85 17.06 -4.95
C HIS A 193 8.32 17.10 -4.80
N ALA A 194 7.72 18.27 -4.64
CA ALA A 194 6.27 18.39 -4.57
C ALA A 194 5.60 18.00 -5.91
N LEU A 195 6.16 18.46 -7.03
CA LEU A 195 5.71 18.07 -8.38
C LEU A 195 5.90 16.56 -8.64
N PHE A 196 7.00 15.96 -8.17
CA PHE A 196 7.18 14.51 -8.22
C PHE A 196 6.05 13.78 -7.49
N ARG A 197 5.69 14.24 -6.29
CA ARG A 197 4.58 13.67 -5.51
C ARG A 197 3.24 13.86 -6.22
N GLY A 198 2.99 15.02 -6.83
CA GLY A 198 1.79 15.26 -7.64
C GLY A 198 1.69 14.35 -8.88
N ARG A 199 2.82 14.13 -9.59
CA ARG A 199 2.86 13.15 -10.69
C ARG A 199 2.56 11.73 -10.20
N TYR A 200 3.00 11.38 -8.98
CA TYR A 200 2.64 10.09 -8.40
C TYR A 200 1.14 9.99 -8.11
N MET A 201 0.49 11.07 -7.63
CA MET A 201 -0.97 11.08 -7.45
C MET A 201 -1.68 10.87 -8.80
N ALA A 202 -1.15 11.41 -9.90
CA ALA A 202 -1.66 11.14 -11.25
C ALA A 202 -1.48 9.67 -11.67
N ALA A 203 -0.36 9.05 -11.34
CA ALA A 203 -0.15 7.62 -11.57
C ALA A 203 -1.12 6.77 -10.73
N VAL A 204 -1.36 7.16 -9.46
CA VAL A 204 -2.37 6.51 -8.58
C VAL A 204 -3.76 6.56 -9.22
N ALA A 205 -4.18 7.72 -9.71
CA ALA A 205 -5.49 7.86 -10.38
C ALA A 205 -5.63 6.89 -11.57
N ARG A 206 -4.58 6.74 -12.38
CA ARG A 206 -4.57 5.76 -13.49
C ARG A 206 -4.67 4.32 -13.00
N MET A 207 -3.89 3.95 -11.97
CA MET A 207 -3.88 2.60 -11.41
C MET A 207 -5.21 2.22 -10.74
N GLU A 208 -5.80 3.12 -9.96
CA GLU A 208 -7.09 2.90 -9.30
C GLU A 208 -8.22 2.76 -10.32
N ARG A 209 -8.15 3.49 -11.44
CA ARG A 209 -9.12 3.36 -12.53
C ARG A 209 -9.05 1.98 -13.21
N VAL A 210 -7.85 1.45 -13.41
CA VAL A 210 -7.67 0.12 -14.03
C VAL A 210 -8.19 -0.95 -13.10
N GLY A 211 -7.62 -1.11 -11.93
CA GLY A 211 -7.91 -2.21 -11.02
C GLY A 211 -7.41 -3.57 -11.51
N LEU A 212 -7.63 -4.62 -10.71
CA LEU A 212 -7.22 -6.00 -11.04
C LEU A 212 -8.36 -6.76 -11.74
N PRO A 213 -8.13 -7.35 -12.90
CA PRO A 213 -9.14 -8.14 -13.61
C PRO A 213 -9.37 -9.47 -12.89
N VAL A 214 -10.64 -9.79 -12.64
CA VAL A 214 -11.07 -10.98 -11.89
C VAL A 214 -12.25 -11.69 -12.57
N ASP A 215 -12.47 -12.94 -12.23
CA ASP A 215 -13.67 -13.69 -12.61
C ASP A 215 -14.87 -13.20 -11.79
N GLY A 216 -15.45 -12.05 -12.21
CA GLY A 216 -16.55 -11.39 -11.51
C GLY A 216 -17.75 -12.33 -11.36
N GLU A 217 -18.10 -13.09 -12.40
CA GLU A 217 -19.19 -14.09 -12.37
C GLU A 217 -18.95 -15.10 -11.23
N PHE A 218 -17.76 -15.67 -11.16
CA PHE A 218 -17.44 -16.61 -10.08
C PHE A 218 -17.51 -15.95 -8.69
N PHE A 219 -16.93 -14.77 -8.52
CA PHE A 219 -16.89 -14.13 -7.22
C PHE A 219 -18.26 -13.63 -6.74
N LEU A 220 -19.04 -12.99 -7.64
CA LEU A 220 -20.29 -12.33 -7.27
C LEU A 220 -21.49 -13.31 -7.31
N ASP A 221 -21.57 -14.15 -8.33
CA ASP A 221 -22.75 -14.97 -8.58
C ASP A 221 -22.63 -16.39 -8.04
N GLU A 222 -21.41 -16.93 -7.97
CA GLU A 222 -21.17 -18.29 -7.48
C GLU A 222 -20.64 -18.32 -6.04
N LEU A 223 -19.55 -17.59 -5.74
CA LEU A 223 -18.85 -17.67 -4.44
C LEU A 223 -19.57 -16.92 -3.32
N ALA A 224 -19.96 -15.66 -3.57
CA ALA A 224 -20.56 -14.81 -2.54
C ALA A 224 -21.88 -15.39 -1.96
N PRO A 225 -22.84 -15.86 -2.77
CA PRO A 225 -24.07 -16.43 -2.24
C PRO A 225 -23.87 -17.73 -1.46
N ASN A 226 -22.79 -18.46 -1.73
CA ASN A 226 -22.47 -19.74 -1.09
C ASN A 226 -21.45 -19.64 0.05
N TRP A 227 -21.06 -18.43 0.42
CA TRP A 227 -19.96 -18.18 1.34
C TRP A 227 -20.10 -18.86 2.71
N ASP A 228 -21.25 -18.69 3.36
CA ASP A 228 -21.48 -19.31 4.66
C ASP A 228 -21.64 -20.83 4.57
N ALA A 229 -22.17 -21.35 3.45
CA ALA A 229 -22.26 -22.78 3.20
C ALA A 229 -20.86 -23.41 3.04
N ILE A 230 -19.93 -22.73 2.37
CA ILE A 230 -18.53 -23.17 2.25
C ILE A 230 -17.86 -23.19 3.62
N ARG A 231 -18.01 -22.14 4.41
CA ARG A 231 -17.46 -22.09 5.78
C ARG A 231 -18.03 -23.20 6.64
N LEU A 232 -19.34 -23.42 6.58
CA LEU A 232 -20.02 -24.48 7.32
C LEU A 232 -19.50 -25.87 6.92
N HIS A 233 -19.27 -26.10 5.62
CA HIS A 233 -18.67 -27.35 5.13
C HIS A 233 -17.32 -27.66 5.80
N TYR A 234 -16.40 -26.67 5.83
CA TYR A 234 -15.09 -26.85 6.49
C TYR A 234 -15.24 -27.07 8.01
N ILE A 235 -16.17 -26.36 8.66
CA ILE A 235 -16.43 -26.49 10.10
C ILE A 235 -16.97 -27.89 10.41
N GLN A 236 -17.99 -28.35 9.67
CA GLN A 236 -18.59 -29.67 9.88
C GLN A 236 -17.59 -30.81 9.69
N ARG A 237 -16.63 -30.64 8.76
CA ARG A 237 -15.59 -31.63 8.51
C ARG A 237 -14.51 -31.68 9.59
N ASP A 238 -14.09 -30.52 10.12
CA ASP A 238 -12.83 -30.40 10.88
C ASP A 238 -13.01 -29.86 12.32
N ASP A 239 -14.24 -29.52 12.80
CA ASP A 239 -14.47 -29.06 14.18
C ASP A 239 -14.64 -30.21 15.19
N GLU A 240 -13.54 -30.87 15.49
CA GLU A 240 -13.48 -32.00 16.44
C GLU A 240 -13.85 -31.60 17.88
N PHE A 241 -13.75 -30.31 18.22
CA PHE A 241 -13.98 -29.80 19.57
C PHE A 241 -15.33 -29.09 19.74
N HIS A 242 -16.16 -29.04 18.68
CA HIS A 242 -17.46 -28.38 18.67
C HIS A 242 -17.44 -26.93 19.15
N LEU A 243 -16.42 -26.17 18.65
CA LEU A 243 -16.17 -24.79 19.07
C LEU A 243 -16.97 -23.76 18.24
N TYR A 244 -17.72 -24.21 17.27
CA TYR A 244 -18.53 -23.34 16.44
C TYR A 244 -20.03 -23.47 16.74
N ASP A 245 -20.77 -22.39 16.48
CA ASP A 245 -22.21 -22.37 16.37
C ASP A 245 -22.57 -21.83 14.98
N GLY A 246 -23.06 -22.72 14.11
CA GLY A 246 -23.11 -22.43 12.68
C GLY A 246 -21.69 -22.06 12.16
N VAL A 247 -21.55 -20.85 11.61
CA VAL A 247 -20.27 -20.32 11.10
C VAL A 247 -19.51 -19.48 12.13
N ASN A 248 -20.07 -19.29 13.33
CA ASN A 248 -19.51 -18.41 14.35
C ASN A 248 -18.68 -19.19 15.37
N PHE A 249 -17.44 -18.73 15.57
CA PHE A 249 -16.57 -19.29 16.61
C PHE A 249 -16.99 -18.81 17.99
N VAL A 250 -17.25 -19.75 18.90
CA VAL A 250 -17.70 -19.46 20.28
C VAL A 250 -16.50 -19.50 21.21
N GLU A 251 -15.95 -18.33 21.55
CA GLU A 251 -14.75 -18.18 22.40
C GLU A 251 -14.87 -18.88 23.74
N GLU A 252 -16.05 -18.80 24.36
CA GLU A 252 -16.34 -19.39 25.67
C GLU A 252 -16.16 -20.93 25.66
N ARG A 253 -16.53 -21.59 24.57
CA ARG A 253 -16.30 -23.05 24.44
C ARG A 253 -14.83 -23.39 24.46
N LEU A 254 -13.96 -22.59 23.83
CA LEU A 254 -12.53 -22.78 23.88
C LEU A 254 -11.96 -22.46 25.26
N TRP A 255 -12.47 -21.43 25.97
CA TRP A 255 -12.05 -21.14 27.34
C TRP A 255 -12.34 -22.32 28.26
N ASN A 256 -13.56 -22.85 28.24
CA ASN A 256 -13.97 -24.02 29.03
C ASN A 256 -13.10 -25.25 28.70
N LEU A 257 -12.73 -25.44 27.42
CA LEU A 257 -11.84 -26.52 27.02
C LEU A 257 -10.42 -26.35 27.57
N ILE A 258 -9.85 -25.13 27.51
CA ILE A 258 -8.53 -24.81 28.07
C ILE A 258 -8.50 -25.11 29.56
N GLU A 259 -9.52 -24.69 30.31
CA GLU A 259 -9.63 -24.95 31.76
C GLU A 259 -9.80 -26.44 32.08
N ALA A 260 -10.70 -27.12 31.36
CA ALA A 260 -10.95 -28.55 31.55
C ALA A 260 -9.72 -29.44 31.28
N LYS A 261 -8.88 -29.03 30.32
CA LYS A 261 -7.64 -29.73 29.97
C LYS A 261 -6.44 -29.30 30.80
N GLY A 262 -6.55 -28.22 31.57
CA GLY A 262 -5.45 -27.65 32.34
C GLY A 262 -4.28 -27.17 31.48
N TRP A 263 -4.56 -26.69 30.25
CA TRP A 263 -3.51 -26.20 29.37
C TRP A 263 -2.95 -24.87 29.85
N ASP A 264 -1.64 -24.75 29.89
CA ASP A 264 -0.96 -23.49 30.15
C ASP A 264 -1.12 -22.56 28.91
N TRP A 265 -1.94 -21.52 29.06
CA TRP A 265 -2.35 -20.68 27.95
C TRP A 265 -2.01 -19.21 28.20
N PRO A 266 -1.44 -18.48 27.22
CA PRO A 266 -1.11 -17.08 27.38
C PRO A 266 -2.35 -16.22 27.55
N LEU A 267 -2.23 -15.24 28.47
CA LEU A 267 -3.29 -14.29 28.76
C LEU A 267 -3.06 -12.94 28.05
N THR A 268 -4.14 -12.23 27.79
CA THR A 268 -4.11 -10.82 27.40
C THR A 268 -3.77 -9.94 28.62
N PRO A 269 -3.38 -8.67 28.44
CA PRO A 269 -3.19 -7.74 29.55
C PRO A 269 -4.41 -7.58 30.48
N THR A 270 -5.62 -7.92 29.97
CA THR A 270 -6.89 -7.90 30.73
C THR A 270 -7.23 -9.23 31.39
N GLY A 271 -6.30 -10.21 31.41
CA GLY A 271 -6.49 -11.51 32.06
C GLY A 271 -7.33 -12.52 31.29
N ARG A 272 -7.70 -12.26 30.02
CA ARG A 272 -8.43 -13.21 29.16
C ARG A 272 -7.46 -14.09 28.37
N TYR A 273 -7.88 -15.31 28.00
CA TYR A 273 -7.09 -16.17 27.12
C TYR A 273 -6.89 -15.52 25.73
N GLN A 274 -5.65 -15.63 25.19
CA GLN A 274 -5.33 -15.15 23.84
C GLN A 274 -5.80 -16.16 22.79
N LEU A 275 -6.88 -15.85 22.06
CA LEU A 275 -7.48 -16.74 21.05
C LEU A 275 -7.07 -16.42 19.62
N LYS A 276 -5.99 -15.64 19.43
CA LYS A 276 -5.46 -15.36 18.09
C LYS A 276 -5.00 -16.66 17.42
N ILE A 277 -5.22 -16.78 16.11
CA ILE A 277 -4.82 -17.95 15.30
C ILE A 277 -3.34 -18.31 15.54
N ALA A 278 -2.46 -17.32 15.50
CA ALA A 278 -1.03 -17.52 15.78
C ALA A 278 -0.75 -18.06 17.20
N THR A 279 -1.60 -17.77 18.18
CA THR A 279 -1.48 -18.33 19.54
C THR A 279 -1.92 -19.78 19.55
N ILE A 280 -3.06 -20.11 18.95
CA ILE A 280 -3.54 -21.49 18.80
C ILE A 280 -2.50 -22.34 18.06
N GLY A 281 -1.92 -21.82 16.96
CA GLY A 281 -0.84 -22.51 16.23
C GLY A 281 0.41 -22.77 17.06
N ARG A 282 0.84 -21.83 17.93
CA ARG A 282 1.94 -22.07 18.87
C ARG A 282 1.58 -23.12 19.93
N GLN A 283 0.36 -23.06 20.46
CA GLN A 283 -0.10 -24.03 21.45
C GLN A 283 -0.26 -25.43 20.84
N ALA A 284 -0.61 -25.55 19.57
CA ALA A 284 -0.63 -26.83 18.84
C ALA A 284 0.75 -27.50 18.71
N THR A 285 1.84 -26.75 18.88
CA THR A 285 3.19 -27.33 18.98
C THR A 285 3.43 -27.97 20.35
N ARG A 286 2.81 -27.40 21.41
CA ARG A 286 2.92 -27.91 22.80
C ARG A 286 1.87 -28.99 23.08
N TYR A 287 0.70 -28.84 22.54
CA TYR A 287 -0.46 -29.72 22.67
C TYR A 287 -0.88 -30.25 21.31
N PRO A 288 -0.33 -31.39 20.85
CA PRO A 288 -0.51 -31.92 19.48
C PRO A 288 -1.97 -32.15 19.08
N GLU A 289 -2.87 -32.36 20.03
CA GLU A 289 -4.30 -32.50 19.83
C GLU A 289 -4.97 -31.23 19.27
N LEU A 290 -4.35 -30.06 19.45
CA LEU A 290 -4.84 -28.80 18.90
C LEU A 290 -4.50 -28.59 17.42
N LYS A 291 -3.81 -29.52 16.75
CA LYS A 291 -3.41 -29.37 15.34
C LYS A 291 -4.60 -29.25 14.39
N SER A 292 -5.67 -30.03 14.64
CA SER A 292 -6.92 -29.93 13.87
C SER A 292 -7.56 -28.56 14.04
N LEU A 293 -7.68 -28.07 15.26
CA LEU A 293 -8.20 -26.73 15.54
C LEU A 293 -7.36 -25.63 14.89
N ALA A 294 -6.02 -25.71 15.01
CA ALA A 294 -5.14 -24.72 14.38
C ALA A 294 -5.33 -24.69 12.87
N ARG A 295 -5.40 -25.85 12.21
CA ARG A 295 -5.67 -25.98 10.78
C ARG A 295 -7.02 -25.40 10.40
N LEU A 296 -8.09 -25.76 11.12
CA LEU A 296 -9.43 -25.25 10.86
C LEU A 296 -9.50 -23.72 10.99
N ARG A 297 -8.90 -23.15 12.06
CA ARG A 297 -8.86 -21.70 12.27
C ARG A 297 -8.10 -20.97 11.15
N ASP A 298 -7.00 -21.55 10.66
CA ASP A 298 -6.26 -21.02 9.51
C ASP A 298 -7.12 -21.07 8.25
N GLN A 299 -7.78 -22.19 7.96
CA GLN A 299 -8.65 -22.33 6.78
C GLN A 299 -9.81 -21.34 6.80
N ILE A 300 -10.51 -21.22 7.94
CA ILE A 300 -11.62 -20.24 8.07
C ILE A 300 -11.12 -18.78 7.94
N ALA A 301 -9.87 -18.50 8.38
CA ALA A 301 -9.29 -17.19 8.17
C ALA A 301 -8.94 -16.91 6.69
N GLU A 302 -8.48 -17.92 5.97
CA GLU A 302 -8.21 -17.82 4.54
C GLU A 302 -9.50 -17.65 3.70
N LEU A 303 -10.66 -18.04 4.26
CA LEU A 303 -11.97 -17.83 3.65
C LEU A 303 -12.56 -16.42 3.89
N ARG A 304 -11.83 -15.40 4.27
CA ARG A 304 -12.34 -14.03 4.48
C ARG A 304 -12.36 -13.23 3.19
N ILE A 305 -13.51 -13.20 2.51
CA ILE A 305 -13.68 -12.45 1.25
C ILE A 305 -14.68 -11.29 1.32
N ASN A 306 -15.43 -11.14 2.42
CA ASN A 306 -16.59 -10.22 2.48
C ASN A 306 -16.28 -8.83 1.93
N LYS A 307 -15.10 -8.29 2.24
CA LYS A 307 -14.67 -6.97 1.76
C LYS A 307 -14.10 -6.96 0.35
N LEU A 308 -13.68 -8.11 -0.19
CA LEU A 308 -13.23 -8.22 -1.57
C LEU A 308 -14.40 -8.02 -2.54
N ILE A 309 -15.54 -8.63 -2.23
CA ILE A 309 -16.74 -8.56 -3.08
C ILE A 309 -17.15 -7.11 -3.32
N ASN A 310 -17.03 -6.26 -2.30
CA ASN A 310 -17.35 -4.83 -2.40
C ASN A 310 -16.36 -4.02 -3.27
N THR A 311 -15.33 -4.64 -3.83
CA THR A 311 -14.38 -4.00 -4.76
C THR A 311 -14.59 -4.40 -6.20
N ILE A 312 -15.41 -5.43 -6.45
CA ILE A 312 -15.58 -6.03 -7.78
C ILE A 312 -16.75 -5.37 -8.48
N GLY A 313 -16.46 -4.68 -9.58
CA GLY A 313 -17.47 -4.10 -10.46
C GLY A 313 -18.05 -5.14 -11.44
N PRO A 314 -19.24 -4.84 -12.01
CA PRO A 314 -19.85 -5.63 -13.09
C PRO A 314 -18.96 -5.82 -14.32
N ASP A 315 -17.99 -4.92 -14.50
CA ASP A 315 -16.99 -5.02 -15.59
C ASP A 315 -15.91 -6.07 -15.35
N GLY A 316 -15.94 -6.78 -14.20
CA GLY A 316 -14.99 -7.82 -13.85
C GLY A 316 -13.64 -7.30 -13.36
N PHE A 317 -13.59 -6.07 -12.84
CA PHE A 317 -12.38 -5.52 -12.22
C PHE A 317 -12.60 -5.25 -10.73
N SER A 318 -11.60 -5.62 -9.92
CA SER A 318 -11.54 -5.30 -8.50
C SER A 318 -10.78 -4.00 -8.30
N ARG A 319 -11.44 -2.96 -7.75
CA ARG A 319 -10.89 -1.64 -7.47
C ARG A 319 -10.92 -1.34 -5.99
N CYS A 320 -9.75 -1.05 -5.44
CA CYS A 320 -9.59 -0.69 -4.05
C CYS A 320 -8.71 0.56 -3.96
N PRO A 321 -9.09 1.57 -3.16
CA PRO A 321 -8.25 2.75 -2.97
C PRO A 321 -6.85 2.36 -2.50
N LEU A 322 -5.82 2.93 -3.13
CA LEU A 322 -4.41 2.64 -2.82
C LEU A 322 -3.91 3.38 -1.59
N LEU A 323 -4.59 4.44 -1.16
CA LEU A 323 -4.22 5.33 -0.06
C LEU A 323 -2.73 5.71 -0.13
N PRO A 324 -2.35 6.58 -1.09
CA PRO A 324 -0.97 6.98 -1.30
C PRO A 324 -0.41 7.71 -0.07
N TYR A 325 0.89 7.55 0.18
CA TYR A 325 1.62 8.19 1.28
C TYR A 325 1.08 7.89 2.68
N TRP A 326 0.36 6.76 2.85
CA TRP A 326 -0.30 6.43 4.11
C TRP A 326 0.65 6.05 5.24
N THR A 327 1.75 5.38 4.91
CA THR A 327 2.72 4.93 5.93
C THR A 327 3.75 6.01 6.23
N ILE A 328 4.46 5.90 7.37
CA ILE A 328 5.54 6.82 7.72
C ILE A 328 6.71 6.80 6.72
N THR A 329 6.82 5.75 5.92
CA THR A 329 7.85 5.57 4.88
C THR A 329 7.37 5.99 3.49
N GLY A 330 6.18 6.60 3.36
CA GLY A 330 5.63 7.06 2.08
C GLY A 330 5.02 5.96 1.22
N ARG A 331 4.96 4.71 1.69
CA ARG A 331 4.30 3.61 0.98
C ARG A 331 2.78 3.75 1.02
N ASN A 332 2.12 3.23 0.00
CA ASN A 332 0.67 3.05 -0.01
C ASN A 332 0.23 2.04 1.06
N GLN A 333 -1.01 2.15 1.48
CA GLN A 333 -1.66 1.14 2.32
C GLN A 333 -3.06 0.85 1.78
N PRO A 334 -3.19 0.07 0.70
CA PRO A 334 -4.46 -0.20 0.07
C PRO A 334 -5.48 -0.73 1.06
N SER A 335 -6.51 0.04 1.35
CA SER A 335 -7.56 -0.33 2.31
C SER A 335 -8.70 0.69 2.28
N ALA A 336 -9.91 0.22 2.56
CA ALA A 336 -11.04 1.07 2.92
C ALA A 336 -11.86 0.38 4.01
N LYS A 337 -12.82 1.08 4.61
CA LYS A 337 -13.67 0.52 5.67
C LYS A 337 -14.32 -0.79 5.24
N ASP A 338 -14.84 -0.83 4.01
CA ASP A 338 -15.61 -1.93 3.46
C ASP A 338 -15.02 -2.55 2.17
N LYS A 339 -13.81 -2.14 1.78
CA LYS A 339 -13.07 -2.62 0.61
C LYS A 339 -11.76 -3.27 1.04
N MET A 340 -11.31 -4.32 0.35
CA MET A 340 -10.05 -5.02 0.63
C MET A 340 -9.28 -5.29 -0.65
N PHE A 341 -8.00 -4.96 -0.62
CA PHE A 341 -7.10 -5.10 -1.76
C PHE A 341 -6.77 -6.57 -2.03
N LEU A 342 -7.15 -7.08 -3.20
CA LEU A 342 -7.00 -8.48 -3.56
C LEU A 342 -5.58 -9.05 -3.36
N PRO A 343 -4.48 -8.36 -3.72
CA PRO A 343 -3.13 -8.88 -3.50
C PRO A 343 -2.72 -9.05 -2.03
N SER A 344 -3.42 -8.40 -1.09
CA SER A 344 -3.19 -8.58 0.35
C SER A 344 -3.98 -9.75 0.96
N LEU A 345 -4.79 -10.43 0.15
CA LEU A 345 -5.61 -11.58 0.54
C LEU A 345 -4.85 -12.89 0.35
N PRO A 346 -5.37 -14.00 0.90
CA PRO A 346 -4.78 -15.31 0.70
C PRO A 346 -4.57 -15.67 -0.77
N LYS A 347 -3.43 -16.28 -1.08
CA LYS A 347 -2.99 -16.55 -2.45
C LYS A 347 -3.95 -17.44 -3.27
N TRP A 348 -4.78 -18.25 -2.62
CA TRP A 348 -5.75 -19.09 -3.33
C TRP A 348 -6.75 -18.25 -4.15
N LEU A 349 -7.07 -17.02 -3.70
CA LEU A 349 -7.94 -16.08 -4.42
C LEU A 349 -7.34 -15.56 -5.73
N GLN A 350 -6.01 -15.62 -5.88
CA GLN A 350 -5.34 -15.28 -7.14
C GLN A 350 -5.71 -16.24 -8.28
N GLY A 351 -6.25 -17.42 -7.98
CA GLY A 351 -6.85 -18.32 -8.98
C GLY A 351 -8.04 -17.68 -9.72
N GLY A 352 -8.66 -16.65 -9.15
CA GLY A 352 -9.73 -15.86 -9.77
C GLY A 352 -9.26 -14.68 -10.61
N LEU A 353 -7.95 -14.49 -10.81
CA LEU A 353 -7.44 -13.48 -11.74
C LEU A 353 -7.79 -13.87 -13.19
N LYS A 354 -8.49 -12.97 -13.90
CA LYS A 354 -9.04 -13.21 -15.23
C LYS A 354 -8.83 -12.00 -16.12
N PRO A 355 -7.67 -11.90 -16.80
CA PRO A 355 -7.45 -10.81 -17.74
C PRO A 355 -8.47 -10.85 -18.89
N PRO A 356 -8.80 -9.68 -19.49
CA PRO A 356 -9.66 -9.60 -20.66
C PRO A 356 -9.14 -10.45 -21.83
N LEU A 357 -10.03 -10.85 -22.72
CA LEU A 357 -9.66 -11.59 -23.93
C LEU A 357 -8.64 -10.80 -24.76
N GLY A 358 -7.57 -11.47 -25.21
CA GLY A 358 -6.49 -10.82 -25.95
C GLY A 358 -5.44 -10.13 -25.09
N MET A 359 -5.59 -10.18 -23.75
CA MET A 359 -4.66 -9.59 -22.79
C MET A 359 -4.00 -10.66 -21.92
N ALA A 360 -2.85 -10.32 -21.35
CA ALA A 360 -2.22 -11.02 -20.25
C ALA A 360 -2.08 -10.12 -19.04
N LEU A 361 -2.18 -10.71 -17.84
CA LEU A 361 -1.84 -10.04 -16.58
C LEU A 361 -0.49 -10.57 -16.12
N VAL A 362 0.48 -9.68 -15.92
CA VAL A 362 1.89 -10.04 -15.63
C VAL A 362 2.31 -9.45 -14.30
N GLU A 363 2.92 -10.28 -13.44
CA GLU A 363 3.57 -9.83 -12.21
C GLU A 363 5.08 -9.71 -12.44
N LEU A 364 5.59 -8.49 -12.28
CA LEU A 364 7.03 -8.20 -12.24
C LEU A 364 7.40 -7.79 -10.82
N ASP A 365 8.45 -8.40 -10.28
CA ASP A 365 8.88 -8.23 -8.89
C ASP A 365 10.38 -7.93 -8.82
N TYR A 366 10.76 -7.06 -7.91
CA TYR A 366 12.15 -6.80 -7.62
C TYR A 366 12.82 -7.97 -6.88
N VAL A 367 14.06 -8.23 -7.21
CA VAL A 367 14.85 -9.26 -6.52
C VAL A 367 15.56 -8.63 -5.33
N ALA A 368 15.08 -8.91 -4.13
CA ALA A 368 15.67 -8.43 -2.87
C ALA A 368 15.86 -6.90 -2.86
N GLU A 369 14.81 -6.13 -3.19
CA GLU A 369 14.81 -4.67 -3.31
C GLU A 369 15.50 -3.97 -2.15
N GLU A 370 15.07 -4.26 -0.92
CA GLU A 370 15.58 -3.59 0.29
C GLU A 370 17.08 -3.87 0.54
N PHE A 371 17.54 -5.08 0.20
CA PHE A 371 18.97 -5.41 0.25
C PHE A 371 19.76 -4.57 -0.77
N ALA A 372 19.26 -4.48 -2.00
CA ALA A 372 19.91 -3.71 -3.06
C ALA A 372 19.97 -2.21 -2.73
N ILE A 373 18.88 -1.64 -2.19
CA ILE A 373 18.84 -0.24 -1.75
C ILE A 373 19.89 0.01 -0.67
N VAL A 374 19.95 -0.82 0.35
CA VAL A 374 20.92 -0.66 1.44
C VAL A 374 22.35 -0.87 0.92
N ALA A 375 22.59 -1.87 0.05
CA ALA A 375 23.89 -2.11 -0.56
C ALA A 375 24.39 -0.91 -1.38
N GLY A 376 23.54 -0.41 -2.27
CA GLY A 376 23.90 0.73 -3.13
C GLY A 376 24.06 2.03 -2.35
N ARG A 377 23.15 2.33 -1.41
CA ARG A 377 23.18 3.55 -0.60
C ARG A 377 24.36 3.57 0.39
N SER A 378 24.72 2.43 0.97
CA SER A 378 25.88 2.32 1.85
C SER A 378 27.21 2.33 1.08
N GLY A 379 27.19 1.93 -0.21
CA GLY A 379 28.39 1.72 -1.00
C GLY A 379 29.23 0.53 -0.51
N ASP A 380 28.66 -0.39 0.29
CA ASP A 380 29.40 -1.56 0.78
C ASP A 380 29.77 -2.49 -0.39
N PRO A 381 31.09 -2.63 -0.72
CA PRO A 381 31.52 -3.35 -1.92
C PRO A 381 31.21 -4.84 -1.84
N ASP A 382 31.23 -5.42 -0.65
CA ASP A 382 30.96 -6.83 -0.43
C ASP A 382 29.46 -7.13 -0.57
N MET A 383 28.62 -6.24 -0.05
CA MET A 383 27.17 -6.33 -0.17
C MET A 383 26.71 -6.16 -1.63
N ILE A 384 27.31 -5.20 -2.38
CA ILE A 384 27.06 -5.00 -3.82
C ILE A 384 27.51 -6.23 -4.61
N ALA A 385 28.71 -6.77 -4.33
CA ALA A 385 29.23 -7.95 -5.01
C ALA A 385 28.33 -9.19 -4.76
N ASP A 386 27.84 -9.37 -3.55
CA ASP A 386 26.97 -10.49 -3.21
C ASP A 386 25.57 -10.34 -3.85
N TYR A 387 25.06 -9.11 -3.95
CA TYR A 387 23.84 -8.84 -4.72
C TYR A 387 24.00 -9.25 -6.20
N GLY A 388 25.15 -9.00 -6.82
CA GLY A 388 25.44 -9.36 -8.20
C GLY A 388 25.52 -10.87 -8.48
N LYS A 389 25.78 -11.70 -7.45
CA LYS A 389 26.01 -13.16 -7.60
C LYS A 389 24.76 -14.04 -7.51
N GLY A 390 23.58 -13.49 -7.22
CA GLY A 390 22.34 -14.26 -7.22
C GLY A 390 21.53 -14.15 -5.92
N ASP A 391 21.25 -15.27 -5.24
CA ASP A 391 20.46 -15.28 -4.01
C ASP A 391 21.24 -14.65 -2.85
N VAL A 392 20.84 -13.46 -2.43
CA VAL A 392 21.54 -12.65 -1.42
C VAL A 392 21.64 -13.35 -0.05
N HIS A 393 20.66 -14.17 0.30
CA HIS A 393 20.67 -14.89 1.57
C HIS A 393 21.71 -16.02 1.55
N TRP A 394 21.86 -16.70 0.41
CA TRP A 394 22.87 -17.73 0.22
C TRP A 394 24.28 -17.14 0.08
N GLN A 395 24.42 -16.02 -0.65
CA GLN A 395 25.71 -15.32 -0.74
C GLN A 395 26.18 -14.82 0.63
N TYR A 396 25.27 -14.29 1.43
CA TYR A 396 25.58 -13.98 2.83
C TYR A 396 26.01 -15.22 3.63
N ALA A 397 25.35 -16.37 3.47
CA ALA A 397 25.74 -17.61 4.14
C ALA A 397 27.18 -18.01 3.82
N ILE A 398 27.57 -17.93 2.53
CA ILE A 398 28.93 -18.23 2.09
C ILE A 398 29.94 -17.22 2.67
N ARG A 399 29.68 -15.90 2.53
CA ARG A 399 30.58 -14.85 3.00
C ARG A 399 30.76 -14.88 4.52
N ALA A 400 29.68 -15.12 5.25
CA ALA A 400 29.68 -15.23 6.71
C ALA A 400 30.27 -16.56 7.23
N GLY A 401 30.72 -17.47 6.34
CA GLY A 401 31.29 -18.76 6.72
C GLY A 401 30.28 -19.75 7.32
N LEU A 402 28.99 -19.58 6.99
CA LEU A 402 27.91 -20.50 7.38
C LEU A 402 27.71 -21.60 6.34
N ALA A 403 28.21 -21.40 5.13
CA ALA A 403 28.22 -22.36 4.02
C ALA A 403 29.58 -22.30 3.29
N ALA A 404 30.00 -23.43 2.70
CA ALA A 404 31.23 -23.47 1.91
C ALA A 404 31.00 -22.81 0.52
N PRO A 405 32.02 -22.14 -0.05
CA PRO A 405 31.96 -21.66 -1.44
C PRO A 405 31.66 -22.81 -2.40
N GLY A 406 30.70 -22.62 -3.31
CA GLY A 406 30.29 -23.63 -4.29
C GLY A 406 29.40 -24.76 -3.75
N ALA A 407 29.05 -24.75 -2.47
CA ALA A 407 28.08 -25.70 -1.92
C ALA A 407 26.70 -25.49 -2.54
N ALA A 408 25.96 -26.58 -2.69
CA ALA A 408 24.54 -26.53 -3.04
C ALA A 408 23.74 -25.78 -1.97
N VAL A 409 22.67 -25.08 -2.40
CA VAL A 409 21.82 -24.31 -1.47
C VAL A 409 21.18 -25.24 -0.46
N ASP A 410 21.40 -24.97 0.83
CA ASP A 410 20.70 -25.59 1.94
C ASP A 410 19.56 -24.65 2.37
N ASP A 411 18.33 -25.07 2.18
CA ASP A 411 17.14 -24.26 2.46
C ASP A 411 17.04 -23.86 3.93
N HIS A 412 17.48 -24.71 4.87
CA HIS A 412 17.44 -24.38 6.29
C HIS A 412 18.44 -23.27 6.65
N ILE A 413 19.68 -23.35 6.14
CA ILE A 413 20.69 -22.30 6.33
C ILE A 413 20.23 -21.01 5.64
N ARG A 414 19.71 -21.13 4.42
CA ARG A 414 19.19 -20.00 3.64
C ARG A 414 18.06 -19.27 4.39
N ASP A 415 17.11 -20.00 4.97
CA ASP A 415 16.00 -19.41 5.74
C ASP A 415 16.48 -18.73 7.02
N LEU A 416 17.47 -19.29 7.73
CA LEU A 416 18.12 -18.62 8.85
C LEU A 416 18.80 -17.32 8.40
N CYS A 417 19.52 -17.34 7.27
CA CYS A 417 20.16 -16.17 6.69
C CYS A 417 19.13 -15.12 6.25
N LYS A 418 17.95 -15.53 5.74
CA LYS A 418 16.86 -14.60 5.43
C LYS A 418 16.39 -13.84 6.67
N ILE A 419 16.25 -14.50 7.82
CA ILE A 419 15.90 -13.84 9.09
C ILE A 419 16.98 -12.83 9.49
N LEU A 420 18.27 -13.19 9.34
CA LEU A 420 19.39 -12.32 9.68
C LEU A 420 19.50 -11.11 8.75
N VAL A 421 19.47 -11.32 7.44
CA VAL A 421 19.60 -10.27 6.41
C VAL A 421 18.49 -9.21 6.56
N HIS A 422 17.24 -9.64 6.51
CA HIS A 422 16.12 -8.69 6.65
C HIS A 422 16.07 -8.07 8.05
N GLY A 423 16.25 -8.90 9.08
CA GLY A 423 16.15 -8.42 10.46
C GLY A 423 17.23 -7.42 10.83
N SER A 424 18.48 -7.64 10.40
CA SER A 424 19.62 -6.81 10.80
C SER A 424 19.60 -5.43 10.12
N ASN A 425 19.20 -5.35 8.85
CA ASN A 425 18.98 -4.06 8.17
C ASN A 425 17.95 -3.19 8.91
N TYR A 426 17.01 -3.82 9.62
CA TYR A 426 15.98 -3.14 10.40
C TYR A 426 16.28 -3.02 11.89
N GLY A 427 17.52 -3.32 12.30
CA GLY A 427 17.91 -3.22 13.70
C GLY A 427 17.19 -4.21 14.62
N ILE A 428 16.91 -5.43 14.15
CA ILE A 428 16.32 -6.50 14.98
C ILE A 428 17.20 -6.78 16.22
N THR A 429 16.55 -6.96 17.36
CA THR A 429 17.26 -7.33 18.60
C THR A 429 17.66 -8.80 18.59
N PRO A 430 18.70 -9.21 19.35
CA PRO A 430 19.04 -10.63 19.51
C PRO A 430 17.85 -11.47 19.99
N TYR A 431 16.98 -10.94 20.85
CA TYR A 431 15.73 -11.61 21.26
C TYR A 431 14.79 -11.87 20.07
N GLY A 432 14.66 -10.89 19.19
CA GLY A 432 13.84 -11.02 17.97
C GLY A 432 14.41 -12.06 17.00
N ILE A 433 15.74 -12.13 16.85
CA ILE A 433 16.43 -13.15 16.05
C ILE A 433 16.21 -14.54 16.67
N ALA A 434 16.49 -14.69 17.96
CA ALA A 434 16.33 -15.96 18.70
C ALA A 434 14.89 -16.52 18.56
N ALA A 435 13.90 -15.67 18.75
CA ALA A 435 12.48 -16.04 18.65
C ALA A 435 12.08 -16.49 17.24
N ARG A 436 12.53 -15.78 16.19
CA ARG A 436 12.21 -16.12 14.79
C ARG A 436 12.96 -17.36 14.30
N ALA A 437 14.24 -17.46 14.64
CA ALA A 437 15.10 -18.58 14.26
C ALA A 437 14.87 -19.82 15.12
N LYS A 438 14.13 -19.71 16.23
CA LYS A 438 13.95 -20.77 17.25
C LYS A 438 15.30 -21.32 17.76
N LYS A 439 16.24 -20.41 18.04
CA LYS A 439 17.60 -20.68 18.53
C LYS A 439 17.84 -19.98 19.87
N SER A 440 18.98 -20.29 20.52
CA SER A 440 19.37 -19.64 21.78
C SER A 440 19.68 -18.15 21.60
N LEU A 441 19.61 -17.40 22.69
CA LEU A 441 19.95 -15.98 22.69
C LEU A 441 21.42 -15.72 22.35
N ASP A 442 22.32 -16.62 22.83
CA ASP A 442 23.76 -16.51 22.57
C ASP A 442 24.08 -16.75 21.09
N TRP A 443 23.43 -17.72 20.45
CA TRP A 443 23.49 -17.91 19.01
C TRP A 443 23.03 -16.66 18.27
N ALA A 444 21.94 -16.06 18.70
CA ALA A 444 21.42 -14.85 18.05
C ALA A 444 22.35 -13.63 18.22
N ARG A 445 23.03 -13.51 19.37
CA ARG A 445 24.06 -12.46 19.57
C ARG A 445 25.25 -12.67 18.65
N GLU A 446 25.74 -13.90 18.55
CA GLU A 446 26.84 -14.26 17.64
C GLU A 446 26.47 -13.97 16.20
N MET A 447 25.30 -14.42 15.72
CA MET A 447 24.87 -14.21 14.33
C MET A 447 24.68 -12.73 14.00
N ARG A 448 24.18 -11.94 14.94
CA ARG A 448 24.08 -10.48 14.75
C ARG A 448 25.45 -9.81 14.67
N ALA A 449 26.40 -10.20 15.51
CA ALA A 449 27.79 -9.69 15.43
C ALA A 449 28.43 -10.09 14.10
N ARG A 450 28.21 -11.33 13.65
CA ARG A 450 28.71 -11.85 12.37
C ARG A 450 28.14 -11.07 11.18
N TRP A 451 26.84 -10.71 11.19
CA TRP A 451 26.25 -9.84 10.17
C TRP A 451 27.01 -8.51 10.04
N TRP A 452 27.23 -7.84 11.17
CA TRP A 452 27.91 -6.54 11.17
C TRP A 452 29.39 -6.63 10.76
N SER A 453 30.07 -7.73 11.07
CA SER A 453 31.45 -7.95 10.61
C SER A 453 31.53 -8.38 9.14
N THR A 454 30.45 -8.93 8.59
CA THR A 454 30.40 -9.35 7.17
C THR A 454 30.23 -8.15 6.23
N TYR A 455 29.47 -7.13 6.63
CA TYR A 455 29.24 -5.91 5.87
C TYR A 455 29.55 -4.66 6.71
N PRO A 456 30.84 -4.39 6.98
CA PRO A 456 31.25 -3.34 7.91
C PRO A 456 30.94 -1.93 7.42
N VAL A 457 31.00 -1.69 6.11
CA VAL A 457 30.70 -0.37 5.52
C VAL A 457 29.20 -0.07 5.66
N CYS A 458 28.34 -1.05 5.41
CA CYS A 458 26.91 -0.93 5.62
C CYS A 458 26.59 -0.66 7.11
N HIS A 459 27.26 -1.36 8.03
CA HIS A 459 27.07 -1.14 9.46
C HIS A 459 27.43 0.28 9.88
N GLN A 460 28.59 0.78 9.44
CA GLN A 460 29.04 2.15 9.72
C GLN A 460 28.03 3.16 9.16
N TRP A 461 27.65 3.00 7.89
CA TRP A 461 26.70 3.88 7.22
C TRP A 461 25.34 3.96 7.96
N LEU A 462 24.78 2.83 8.38
CA LEU A 462 23.53 2.83 9.17
C LEU A 462 23.69 3.56 10.51
N GLY A 463 24.84 3.44 11.15
CA GLY A 463 25.19 4.20 12.36
C GLY A 463 25.23 5.71 12.12
N ASP A 464 25.89 6.12 11.04
CA ASP A 464 26.04 7.52 10.64
C ASP A 464 24.68 8.13 10.27
N VAL A 465 23.84 7.40 9.52
CA VAL A 465 22.46 7.82 9.19
C VAL A 465 21.64 8.06 10.46
N VAL A 466 21.71 7.17 11.45
CA VAL A 466 20.98 7.33 12.72
C VAL A 466 21.48 8.54 13.48
N THR A 467 22.79 8.74 13.51
CA THR A 467 23.42 9.88 14.20
C THR A 467 23.02 11.20 13.55
N GLN A 468 23.13 11.27 12.22
CA GLN A 468 22.76 12.46 11.45
C GLN A 468 21.27 12.78 11.57
N ALA A 469 20.39 11.76 11.45
CA ALA A 469 18.95 11.95 11.60
C ALA A 469 18.55 12.51 12.97
N ARG A 470 19.26 12.15 14.03
CA ARG A 470 19.03 12.71 15.37
C ARG A 470 19.55 14.12 15.52
N PHE A 471 20.65 14.45 14.84
CA PHE A 471 21.24 15.78 14.83
C PHE A 471 20.36 16.78 14.05
N ASP A 472 19.89 16.35 12.86
CA ASP A 472 19.05 17.18 11.98
C ASP A 472 17.58 17.22 12.42
N GLU A 473 17.19 16.39 13.41
CA GLU A 473 15.80 16.17 13.85
C GLU A 473 14.87 15.72 12.71
N GLU A 474 15.45 15.23 11.62
CA GLU A 474 14.72 14.67 10.49
C GLU A 474 15.55 13.66 9.70
N ILE A 475 14.88 12.83 8.89
CA ILE A 475 15.49 12.00 7.87
C ILE A 475 14.64 12.07 6.60
N ARG A 476 15.30 12.05 5.44
CA ARG A 476 14.64 12.12 4.13
C ARG A 476 15.03 10.94 3.23
N SER A 477 14.08 10.50 2.41
CA SER A 477 14.36 9.61 1.29
C SER A 477 15.07 10.36 0.14
N PRO A 478 15.61 9.65 -0.86
CA PRO A 478 16.21 10.29 -2.03
C PRO A 478 15.32 11.32 -2.75
N PHE A 479 14.00 11.09 -2.82
CA PHE A 479 13.03 12.02 -3.43
C PHE A 479 12.26 12.86 -2.39
N GLY A 480 12.90 13.11 -1.23
CA GLY A 480 12.47 14.13 -0.29
C GLY A 480 11.32 13.73 0.63
N TRP A 481 10.92 12.45 0.69
CA TRP A 481 9.95 12.02 1.69
C TRP A 481 10.54 12.16 3.08
N ARG A 482 9.90 12.96 3.93
CA ARG A 482 10.43 13.40 5.23
C ARG A 482 9.84 12.57 6.37
N LEU A 483 10.67 12.27 7.38
CA LEU A 483 10.26 11.80 8.68
C LEU A 483 10.88 12.72 9.74
N ILE A 484 10.06 13.35 10.55
CA ILE A 484 10.49 14.16 11.70
C ILE A 484 10.97 13.21 12.80
N VAL A 485 12.15 13.51 13.34
CA VAL A 485 12.80 12.70 14.37
C VAL A 485 12.66 13.40 15.72
N THR A 486 12.07 12.70 16.68
CA THR A 486 11.90 13.17 18.06
C THR A 486 12.73 12.32 19.02
N ALA A 487 12.81 12.72 20.29
CA ALA A 487 13.49 11.93 21.32
C ALA A 487 12.93 10.51 21.45
N ASP A 488 11.63 10.33 21.19
CA ASP A 488 10.95 9.03 21.25
C ASP A 488 11.12 8.17 19.99
N THR A 489 11.69 8.72 18.91
CA THR A 489 11.89 7.98 17.67
C THR A 489 12.91 6.86 17.87
N LYS A 490 12.47 5.63 17.68
CA LYS A 490 13.31 4.43 17.90
C LYS A 490 14.40 4.33 16.83
N THR A 491 15.61 3.99 17.23
CA THR A 491 16.76 3.74 16.32
C THR A 491 16.38 2.80 15.15
N ARG A 492 15.65 1.73 15.45
CA ARG A 492 15.21 0.78 14.40
C ARG A 492 14.27 1.43 13.37
N THR A 493 13.50 2.45 13.75
CA THR A 493 12.64 3.18 12.83
C THR A 493 13.47 3.96 11.82
N LEU A 494 14.57 4.59 12.28
CA LEU A 494 15.50 5.32 11.41
C LEU A 494 16.25 4.38 10.46
N MET A 495 16.76 3.25 10.96
CA MET A 495 17.42 2.25 10.12
C MET A 495 16.47 1.68 9.06
N ASN A 496 15.25 1.34 9.45
CA ASN A 496 14.24 0.80 8.55
C ASN A 496 13.76 1.83 7.50
N PHE A 497 13.74 3.11 7.89
CA PHE A 497 13.31 4.19 7.00
C PHE A 497 14.17 4.26 5.75
N THR A 498 15.49 4.07 5.86
CA THR A 498 16.41 4.16 4.69
C THR A 498 16.05 3.17 3.58
N ALA A 499 15.74 1.93 3.93
CA ALA A 499 15.37 0.91 2.97
C ALA A 499 13.92 1.08 2.47
N GLN A 500 12.97 1.25 3.39
CA GLN A 500 11.55 1.27 3.03
C GLN A 500 11.09 2.55 2.35
N ALA A 501 11.63 3.71 2.73
CA ALA A 501 11.31 4.95 2.05
C ALA A 501 12.02 5.03 0.68
N GLY A 502 13.24 4.49 0.59
CA GLY A 502 13.89 4.29 -0.72
C GLY A 502 13.09 3.37 -1.64
N GLY A 503 12.56 2.25 -1.12
CA GLY A 503 11.66 1.39 -1.88
C GLY A 503 10.34 2.08 -2.28
N ALA A 504 9.81 2.95 -1.43
CA ALA A 504 8.65 3.77 -1.81
C ALA A 504 8.97 4.72 -2.96
N ASP A 505 10.13 5.40 -2.94
CA ASP A 505 10.59 6.27 -4.02
C ASP A 505 10.76 5.48 -5.34
N VAL A 506 11.33 4.27 -5.28
CA VAL A 506 11.44 3.38 -6.46
C VAL A 506 10.07 3.08 -7.04
N MET A 507 9.13 2.60 -6.21
CA MET A 507 7.79 2.23 -6.65
C MET A 507 7.01 3.43 -7.21
N GLN A 508 7.16 4.62 -6.61
CA GLN A 508 6.55 5.86 -7.10
C GLN A 508 7.12 6.26 -8.45
N LEU A 509 8.44 6.25 -8.61
CA LEU A 509 9.09 6.60 -9.87
C LEU A 509 8.67 5.65 -11.00
N VAL A 510 8.65 4.34 -10.74
CA VAL A 510 8.17 3.35 -11.72
C VAL A 510 6.72 3.60 -12.09
N SER A 511 5.84 3.84 -11.10
CA SER A 511 4.43 4.12 -11.37
C SER A 511 4.23 5.34 -12.27
N ILE A 512 4.98 6.42 -12.01
CA ILE A 512 4.96 7.64 -12.83
C ILE A 512 5.39 7.31 -14.26
N VAL A 513 6.62 6.82 -14.42
CA VAL A 513 7.22 6.63 -15.75
C VAL A 513 6.44 5.59 -16.55
N ALA A 514 6.08 4.46 -15.96
CA ALA A 514 5.36 3.41 -16.67
C ALA A 514 3.98 3.87 -17.16
N THR A 515 3.19 4.55 -16.30
CA THR A 515 1.87 5.05 -16.70
C THR A 515 1.95 6.18 -17.71
N GLU A 516 2.92 7.08 -17.62
CA GLU A 516 3.17 8.13 -18.61
C GLU A 516 3.66 7.57 -19.96
N CYS A 517 4.37 6.45 -19.93
CA CYS A 517 4.76 5.69 -21.12
C CYS A 517 3.65 4.80 -21.70
N GLY A 518 2.44 4.82 -21.14
CA GLY A 518 1.30 4.06 -21.63
C GLY A 518 1.25 2.59 -21.18
N ILE A 519 2.07 2.17 -20.21
CA ILE A 519 1.97 0.84 -19.62
C ILE A 519 0.79 0.83 -18.64
N THR A 520 -0.12 -0.12 -18.82
CA THR A 520 -1.30 -0.28 -17.96
C THR A 520 -0.94 -1.03 -16.69
N ILE A 521 -0.77 -0.32 -15.58
CA ILE A 521 -0.55 -0.91 -14.26
C ILE A 521 -1.91 -1.21 -13.62
N ALA A 522 -2.16 -2.48 -13.33
CA ALA A 522 -3.37 -2.95 -12.66
C ALA A 522 -3.28 -2.82 -11.13
N ALA A 523 -2.10 -3.06 -10.55
CA ALA A 523 -1.86 -2.86 -9.13
C ALA A 523 -0.37 -2.81 -8.78
N PRO A 524 0.07 -1.91 -7.89
CA PRO A 524 1.35 -2.00 -7.20
C PRO A 524 1.20 -2.90 -5.96
N VAL A 525 2.15 -3.82 -5.72
CA VAL A 525 2.09 -4.78 -4.60
C VAL A 525 3.45 -4.90 -3.93
N HIS A 526 3.63 -4.32 -2.75
CA HIS A 526 4.92 -4.30 -2.04
C HIS A 526 6.07 -3.74 -2.88
N ASP A 527 6.87 -4.60 -3.49
CA ASP A 527 7.99 -4.37 -4.40
C ASP A 527 7.73 -4.96 -5.81
N ALA A 528 6.46 -5.20 -6.14
CA ALA A 528 6.02 -5.77 -7.41
C ALA A 528 4.94 -4.92 -8.10
N PHE A 529 4.77 -5.15 -9.40
CA PHE A 529 3.70 -4.58 -10.20
C PHE A 529 2.94 -5.65 -10.96
N TRP A 530 1.62 -5.59 -10.90
CA TRP A 530 0.76 -6.26 -11.84
C TRP A 530 0.46 -5.32 -13.01
N ILE A 531 0.80 -5.72 -14.24
CA ILE A 531 0.52 -4.96 -15.46
C ILE A 531 -0.38 -5.75 -16.41
N LEU A 532 -1.22 -5.04 -17.17
CA LEU A 532 -1.98 -5.61 -18.28
C LEU A 532 -1.26 -5.32 -19.59
N ALA A 533 -1.06 -6.35 -20.41
CA ALA A 533 -0.41 -6.25 -21.71
C ALA A 533 -1.21 -6.98 -22.79
N PRO A 534 -1.36 -6.42 -24.01
CA PRO A 534 -1.86 -7.17 -25.16
C PRO A 534 -0.97 -8.38 -25.44
N LEU A 535 -1.57 -9.50 -25.85
CA LEU A 535 -0.83 -10.75 -26.09
C LEU A 535 0.20 -10.63 -27.22
N ASP A 536 -0.07 -9.81 -28.22
CA ASP A 536 0.82 -9.54 -29.35
C ASP A 536 1.97 -8.58 -29.00
N GLU A 537 1.83 -7.78 -27.93
CA GLU A 537 2.87 -6.87 -27.41
C GLU A 537 3.49 -7.35 -26.08
N LEU A 538 3.17 -8.58 -25.64
CA LEU A 538 3.48 -9.04 -24.29
C LEU A 538 4.97 -8.95 -23.96
N ASP A 539 5.83 -9.52 -24.79
CA ASP A 539 7.28 -9.56 -24.54
C ASP A 539 7.89 -8.16 -24.58
N THR A 540 7.42 -7.31 -25.47
CA THR A 540 7.86 -5.90 -25.58
C THR A 540 7.46 -5.11 -24.35
N THR A 541 6.22 -5.28 -23.87
CA THR A 541 5.72 -4.60 -22.67
C THR A 541 6.47 -5.07 -21.42
N ILE A 542 6.73 -6.38 -21.27
CA ILE A 542 7.54 -6.93 -20.18
C ILE A 542 8.95 -6.36 -20.21
N ALA A 543 9.60 -6.33 -21.38
CA ALA A 543 10.96 -5.79 -21.51
C ALA A 543 11.01 -4.31 -21.12
N ARG A 544 10.07 -3.50 -21.64
CA ARG A 544 9.99 -2.06 -21.33
C ARG A 544 9.72 -1.80 -19.85
N MET A 545 8.79 -2.55 -19.23
CA MET A 545 8.52 -2.42 -17.79
C MET A 545 9.75 -2.82 -16.96
N SER A 546 10.43 -3.90 -17.33
CA SER A 546 11.66 -4.34 -16.65
C SER A 546 12.78 -3.31 -16.73
N GLU A 547 12.94 -2.62 -17.86
CA GLU A 547 13.91 -1.54 -18.05
C GLU A 547 13.57 -0.35 -17.16
N ILE A 548 12.29 0.11 -17.15
CA ILE A 548 11.83 1.20 -16.28
C ILE A 548 12.08 0.87 -14.80
N MET A 549 11.72 -0.34 -14.37
CA MET A 549 11.95 -0.79 -13.00
C MET A 549 13.45 -0.81 -12.65
N THR A 550 14.30 -1.37 -13.52
CA THR A 550 15.75 -1.45 -13.29
C THR A 550 16.38 -0.07 -13.19
N GLU A 551 15.99 0.85 -14.07
CA GLU A 551 16.52 2.21 -14.09
C GLU A 551 16.04 3.04 -12.89
N ALA A 552 14.78 2.91 -12.50
CA ALA A 552 14.27 3.53 -11.27
C ALA A 552 15.06 3.04 -10.04
N GLY A 553 15.33 1.74 -9.97
CA GLY A 553 16.20 1.17 -8.93
C GLY A 553 17.59 1.79 -8.94
N ARG A 554 18.20 1.96 -10.12
CA ARG A 554 19.52 2.57 -10.26
C ARG A 554 19.54 4.04 -9.80
N LEU A 555 18.51 4.81 -10.13
CA LEU A 555 18.40 6.22 -9.73
C LEU A 555 18.26 6.40 -8.22
N VAL A 556 17.53 5.52 -7.55
CA VAL A 556 17.27 5.62 -6.10
C VAL A 556 18.37 4.96 -5.27
N ALA A 557 18.81 3.77 -5.66
CA ALA A 557 19.78 2.98 -4.90
C ALA A 557 21.24 3.25 -5.30
N GLY A 558 21.50 3.83 -6.47
CA GLY A 558 22.85 3.98 -7.02
C GLY A 558 23.36 2.73 -7.77
N ILE A 559 22.64 1.63 -7.71
CA ILE A 559 22.91 0.38 -8.43
C ILE A 559 21.63 -0.13 -9.10
N PRO A 560 21.71 -0.83 -10.25
CA PRO A 560 20.53 -1.42 -10.86
C PRO A 560 19.92 -2.49 -9.95
N ILE A 561 18.60 -2.42 -9.73
CA ILE A 561 17.88 -3.45 -9.00
C ILE A 561 17.31 -4.46 -9.99
N ARG A 562 17.64 -5.74 -9.79
CA ARG A 562 17.22 -6.82 -10.70
C ARG A 562 15.71 -7.02 -10.63
N VAL A 563 15.10 -7.29 -11.78
CA VAL A 563 13.67 -7.56 -11.94
C VAL A 563 13.48 -8.99 -12.44
N LYS A 564 12.40 -9.61 -12.04
CA LYS A 564 11.98 -10.94 -12.49
C LYS A 564 10.49 -10.94 -12.80
N VAL A 565 10.08 -11.74 -13.77
CA VAL A 565 8.68 -12.08 -14.00
C VAL A 565 8.30 -13.20 -13.02
N GLU A 566 7.35 -12.95 -12.14
CA GLU A 566 6.86 -13.94 -11.16
C GLU A 566 5.68 -14.74 -11.72
N ALA A 567 4.78 -14.08 -12.45
CA ALA A 567 3.61 -14.74 -13.03
C ALA A 567 3.19 -14.11 -14.35
N VAL A 568 2.65 -14.92 -15.24
CA VAL A 568 1.95 -14.50 -16.45
C VAL A 568 0.62 -15.24 -16.52
N VAL A 569 -0.48 -14.51 -16.33
CA VAL A 569 -1.84 -15.06 -16.37
C VAL A 569 -2.46 -14.77 -17.73
N ARG A 570 -2.93 -15.79 -18.42
CA ARG A 570 -3.64 -15.70 -19.71
C ARG A 570 -5.01 -16.35 -19.60
N TRP A 571 -6.01 -15.77 -20.26
CA TRP A 571 -7.33 -16.39 -20.34
C TRP A 571 -7.45 -17.23 -21.64
N PRO A 572 -8.07 -18.45 -21.63
CA PRO A 572 -8.77 -19.11 -20.51
C PRO A 572 -7.91 -19.93 -19.54
N GLN A 573 -6.61 -19.91 -19.65
CA GLN A 573 -5.69 -20.59 -18.72
C GLN A 573 -5.53 -19.77 -17.43
N CYS A 574 -6.49 -19.93 -16.51
CA CYS A 574 -6.58 -19.15 -15.28
C CYS A 574 -5.41 -19.28 -14.29
N LEU A 575 -4.52 -20.23 -14.47
CA LEU A 575 -3.31 -20.43 -13.67
C LEU A 575 -2.15 -20.45 -14.65
N GLY A 576 -1.72 -19.26 -15.08
CA GLY A 576 -0.62 -19.09 -16.02
C GLY A 576 0.72 -19.60 -15.48
N ASP A 577 1.77 -19.38 -16.25
CA ASP A 577 3.15 -19.69 -15.87
C ASP A 577 3.52 -18.91 -14.59
N VAL A 578 3.33 -19.53 -13.46
CA VAL A 578 3.72 -19.00 -12.14
C VAL A 578 5.07 -19.60 -11.78
N ARG A 579 6.05 -18.77 -11.53
CA ARG A 579 7.42 -19.20 -11.21
C ARG A 579 7.50 -20.07 -9.95
N LYS A 580 6.61 -19.81 -8.97
CA LYS A 580 6.47 -20.63 -7.76
C LYS A 580 4.99 -20.90 -7.51
N PRO A 581 4.44 -21.98 -8.06
CA PRO A 581 3.05 -22.34 -7.82
C PRO A 581 2.83 -22.58 -6.32
N ASP A 582 1.84 -21.90 -5.75
CA ASP A 582 1.34 -22.21 -4.42
C ASP A 582 0.42 -23.43 -4.50
N ALA A 583 0.97 -24.62 -4.35
CA ALA A 583 0.22 -25.88 -4.44
C ALA A 583 -0.96 -25.92 -3.43
N LYS A 584 -0.79 -25.32 -2.22
CA LYS A 584 -1.86 -25.24 -1.22
C LYS A 584 -2.98 -24.32 -1.69
N GLY A 585 -2.63 -23.13 -2.18
CA GLY A 585 -3.60 -22.18 -2.71
C GLY A 585 -4.33 -22.72 -3.95
N GLN A 586 -3.62 -23.39 -4.85
CA GLN A 586 -4.24 -24.03 -6.02
C GLN A 586 -5.21 -25.13 -5.62
N ALA A 587 -4.84 -25.99 -4.68
CA ALA A 587 -5.72 -27.05 -4.18
C ALA A 587 -7.00 -26.46 -3.56
N MET A 588 -6.86 -25.42 -2.74
CA MET A 588 -7.99 -24.73 -2.12
C MET A 588 -8.89 -24.04 -3.16
N TRP A 589 -8.32 -23.42 -4.19
CA TRP A 589 -9.07 -22.82 -5.29
C TRP A 589 -9.92 -23.88 -6.02
N CYS A 590 -9.32 -25.02 -6.38
CA CYS A 590 -10.02 -26.10 -7.04
C CYS A 590 -11.13 -26.69 -6.15
N GLU A 591 -10.83 -26.94 -4.86
CA GLU A 591 -11.80 -27.48 -3.90
C GLU A 591 -13.01 -26.54 -3.75
N VAL A 592 -12.79 -25.24 -3.54
CA VAL A 592 -13.86 -24.26 -3.39
C VAL A 592 -14.72 -24.16 -4.65
N ARG A 593 -14.10 -24.11 -5.83
CA ARG A 593 -14.84 -24.10 -7.11
C ARG A 593 -15.69 -25.36 -7.31
N GLU A 594 -15.16 -26.51 -6.96
CA GLU A 594 -15.89 -27.79 -7.06
C GLU A 594 -17.08 -27.82 -6.10
N LEU A 595 -16.90 -27.40 -4.85
CA LEU A 595 -17.97 -27.31 -3.86
C LEU A 595 -19.12 -26.41 -4.32
N VAL A 596 -18.80 -25.25 -4.90
CA VAL A 596 -19.79 -24.30 -5.40
C VAL A 596 -20.54 -24.84 -6.61
N ARG A 597 -19.84 -25.44 -7.58
CA ARG A 597 -20.45 -25.87 -8.87
C ARG A 597 -21.17 -27.19 -8.83
N ASN A 598 -20.72 -28.13 -8.01
CA ASN A 598 -21.30 -29.48 -7.93
C ASN A 598 -22.46 -29.62 -6.93
N GLY A 599 -22.89 -28.51 -6.30
CA GLY A 599 -24.04 -28.49 -5.38
C GLY A 599 -23.84 -29.33 -4.10
N GLY A 600 -22.58 -29.59 -3.72
CA GLY A 600 -22.20 -30.31 -2.49
C GLY A 600 -22.45 -29.54 -1.19
N LEU A 601 -22.97 -28.31 -1.28
CA LEU A 601 -23.19 -27.43 -0.16
C LEU A 601 -24.61 -27.56 0.40
N GLN A 602 -24.74 -27.79 1.70
CA GLN A 602 -26.03 -27.67 2.38
C GLN A 602 -26.44 -26.20 2.42
N LYS A 603 -27.68 -25.89 1.99
CA LYS A 603 -28.22 -24.53 2.11
C LYS A 603 -28.28 -24.14 3.59
N VAL A 604 -27.59 -23.08 3.95
CA VAL A 604 -27.72 -22.46 5.27
C VAL A 604 -29.08 -21.76 5.31
N VAL A 605 -30.00 -22.31 6.07
CA VAL A 605 -31.27 -21.62 6.35
C VAL A 605 -30.98 -20.60 7.43
N HIS A 606 -30.96 -19.32 7.07
CA HIS A 606 -30.93 -18.24 8.04
C HIS A 606 -32.29 -18.19 8.73
N GLY A 607 -32.34 -18.63 10.02
CA GLY A 607 -33.50 -18.51 10.89
C GLY A 607 -33.59 -17.12 11.51
#